data_074927e64d4447b1b89507c86f9a02fa
#
_entry.id   074927e64d4447b1b89507c86f9a02fa
#
_cell.length_a   1.000
_cell.length_b   1.000
_cell.length_c   1.000
_cell.angle_alpha   90.00
_cell.angle_beta   90.00
_cell.angle_gamma   90.00
#
_symmetry.space_group_name_H-M   'P 1'
#
loop_
_entity.id
_entity.type
_entity.pdbx_description
1 polymer ?
#
loop_
_entity_poly.entity_id
_entity_poly.type
_entity_poly.pdbx_seq_one_letter_code
_entity_poly.pdbx_strand_id
1 'polypeptide(L)'
;MTKVIMDPVTRIEGHMKLEVDVDDTTHKITSAKCIGTMFRGFETIVLNRDPRDAAPILSAICGVCHSDHHLNSVRAVENAAGLTKYSSDYAYEQTSLPKNAVLSRNIVLGADWAYSHAAHLLVLAGPDYQLYDLLTALSKSVVVNNYADLLKWVIIPAQAMMHQLITLWGGKAPHQRGAVPGGNPVRPTADVIVKSKELVSEFRKILDVAAPVIWNYLTAKALELSALGPGPGNFVSMGAFQDPTTSSGTDKMPSIFPRGVILSPSTTPVPFDPSKITEDTSASWYDQSSPTPVIGEQTPIPNMSKTGAYTWAKSPRYAGVACESGPLARDYVAGIYPKLGQAIHGIISAVPGLPLNPKGSVFDRMAARAVELVALIGSNNTAPNLQVLGKPLNISLVDVLKLLGLPQNGLMDTWLGAMQVGAPAYTPYQNPQNAEGIGLWEAPRGSLFHWIRIKSQKTDDYQVIAPTTWNVSPNGPLEGALVGTPVGQTGTTADLRPASYVVRSFDLCLACTVHAVDARGNDRYVRVGL
;
A
#
# COMPACT_ATOMS: atom_id res chain seq x y z
N MET A 1 3.20 21.17 -28.78
CA MET A 1 3.24 20.21 -27.65
C MET A 1 4.55 19.44 -27.71
N THR A 2 5.30 19.46 -26.64
CA THR A 2 6.57 18.73 -26.53
C THR A 2 6.33 17.43 -25.77
N LYS A 3 6.76 16.30 -26.34
CA LYS A 3 6.75 15.01 -25.63
C LYS A 3 8.01 14.90 -24.77
N VAL A 4 7.81 14.58 -23.48
CA VAL A 4 8.90 14.34 -22.53
C VAL A 4 8.77 12.92 -21.99
N ILE A 5 9.91 12.24 -21.87
CA ILE A 5 9.99 10.83 -21.44
C ILE A 5 10.90 10.73 -20.23
N MET A 6 10.42 10.02 -19.21
CA MET A 6 11.22 9.58 -18.06
C MET A 6 11.30 8.05 -18.10
N ASP A 7 12.47 7.50 -18.40
CA ASP A 7 12.70 6.07 -18.58
C ASP A 7 14.10 5.66 -18.07
N PRO A 8 14.21 4.91 -16.97
CA PRO A 8 13.13 4.55 -16.06
C PRO A 8 12.76 5.66 -15.07
N VAL A 9 11.55 5.59 -14.52
CA VAL A 9 11.22 6.33 -13.30
C VAL A 9 11.99 5.71 -12.14
N THR A 10 12.76 6.52 -11.41
CA THR A 10 13.62 6.06 -10.31
C THR A 10 12.95 6.19 -8.95
N ARG A 11 13.48 5.48 -7.95
CA ARG A 11 13.00 5.49 -6.54
C ARG A 11 11.54 5.05 -6.42
N ILE A 12 11.19 4.04 -7.21
CA ILE A 12 9.96 3.24 -7.10
C ILE A 12 10.38 1.77 -7.09
N GLU A 13 9.50 0.87 -6.72
CA GLU A 13 9.75 -0.55 -6.88
C GLU A 13 9.36 -0.99 -8.30
N GLY A 14 10.24 -1.78 -8.97
CA GLY A 14 10.05 -2.25 -10.34
C GLY A 14 10.36 -1.18 -11.41
N HIS A 15 9.90 -1.41 -12.64
CA HIS A 15 10.25 -0.61 -13.80
C HIS A 15 9.04 0.04 -14.44
N MET A 16 9.04 1.37 -14.50
CA MET A 16 8.03 2.17 -15.19
C MET A 16 8.71 3.17 -16.11
N LYS A 17 8.15 3.31 -17.31
CA LYS A 17 8.40 4.44 -18.19
C LYS A 17 7.21 5.39 -18.08
N LEU A 18 7.48 6.67 -18.00
CA LEU A 18 6.48 7.73 -18.02
C LEU A 18 6.65 8.56 -19.30
N GLU A 19 5.59 8.67 -20.10
CA GLU A 19 5.52 9.60 -21.23
C GLU A 19 4.50 10.67 -20.91
N VAL A 20 4.87 11.95 -21.12
CA VAL A 20 3.98 13.09 -20.93
C VAL A 20 4.04 14.00 -22.13
N ASP A 21 2.88 14.54 -22.52
CA ASP A 21 2.78 15.64 -23.47
C ASP A 21 2.66 16.96 -22.68
N VAL A 22 3.51 17.91 -23.03
CA VAL A 22 3.58 19.22 -22.37
C VAL A 22 3.14 20.31 -23.33
N ASP A 23 2.26 21.18 -22.89
CA ASP A 23 1.86 22.37 -23.64
C ASP A 23 3.00 23.39 -23.61
N ASP A 24 3.46 23.82 -24.79
CA ASP A 24 4.64 24.68 -24.94
C ASP A 24 4.38 26.13 -24.48
N THR A 25 3.10 26.52 -24.30
CA THR A 25 2.71 27.87 -23.87
C THR A 25 2.52 27.94 -22.36
N THR A 26 1.79 26.98 -21.79
CA THR A 26 1.46 26.96 -20.36
C THR A 26 2.48 26.21 -19.53
N HIS A 27 3.38 25.46 -20.17
CA HIS A 27 4.35 24.57 -19.53
C HIS A 27 3.72 23.59 -18.53
N LYS A 28 2.54 23.06 -18.87
CA LYS A 28 1.83 22.07 -18.07
C LYS A 28 1.65 20.77 -18.83
N ILE A 29 1.62 19.66 -18.08
CA ILE A 29 1.31 18.34 -18.63
C ILE A 29 -0.16 18.33 -19.07
N THR A 30 -0.41 17.94 -20.33
CA THR A 30 -1.74 17.81 -20.92
C THR A 30 -2.20 16.38 -21.03
N SER A 31 -1.26 15.44 -21.15
CA SER A 31 -1.54 14.00 -21.12
C SER A 31 -0.36 13.24 -20.48
N ALA A 32 -0.65 12.07 -19.92
CA ALA A 32 0.37 11.20 -19.36
C ALA A 32 0.05 9.74 -19.69
N LYS A 33 1.10 8.93 -19.88
CA LYS A 33 1.03 7.47 -20.01
C LYS A 33 2.00 6.80 -19.06
N CYS A 34 1.45 5.99 -18.15
CA CYS A 34 2.21 5.17 -17.23
C CYS A 34 2.43 3.78 -17.83
N ILE A 35 3.66 3.46 -18.21
CA ILE A 35 3.99 2.27 -18.97
C ILE A 35 4.71 1.28 -18.07
N GLY A 36 4.01 0.22 -17.66
CA GLY A 36 4.62 -0.97 -17.06
C GLY A 36 5.31 -1.77 -18.16
N THR A 37 6.63 -1.90 -18.06
CA THR A 37 7.46 -2.43 -19.15
C THR A 37 7.75 -3.92 -19.05
N MET A 38 7.36 -4.58 -17.95
CA MET A 38 7.65 -6.00 -17.72
C MET A 38 6.36 -6.82 -17.61
N PHE A 39 6.44 -8.08 -18.00
CA PHE A 39 5.39 -9.10 -17.83
C PHE A 39 6.00 -10.35 -17.17
N ARG A 40 5.41 -10.94 -16.09
CA ARG A 40 6.01 -12.01 -15.28
C ARG A 40 5.18 -13.30 -15.12
N GLY A 41 3.86 -13.33 -15.45
CA GLY A 41 2.97 -14.50 -15.55
C GLY A 41 2.65 -15.24 -14.26
N PHE A 42 2.64 -14.60 -13.12
CA PHE A 42 2.35 -15.28 -11.85
C PHE A 42 0.98 -15.94 -11.82
N GLU A 43 -0.02 -15.34 -12.43
CA GLU A 43 -1.37 -15.90 -12.57
C GLU A 43 -1.35 -17.23 -13.35
N THR A 44 -0.49 -17.32 -14.38
CA THR A 44 -0.30 -18.54 -15.17
C THR A 44 0.58 -19.57 -14.46
N ILE A 45 1.62 -19.12 -13.73
CA ILE A 45 2.58 -20.01 -13.05
C ILE A 45 1.89 -20.89 -11.99
N VAL A 46 0.83 -20.40 -11.34
CA VAL A 46 0.12 -21.15 -10.29
C VAL A 46 -0.90 -22.16 -10.82
N LEU A 47 -1.23 -22.15 -12.12
CA LEU A 47 -2.21 -23.07 -12.70
C LEU A 47 -1.75 -24.53 -12.61
N ASN A 48 -2.72 -25.42 -12.45
CA ASN A 48 -2.54 -26.88 -12.31
C ASN A 48 -1.72 -27.33 -11.08
N ARG A 49 -1.41 -26.42 -10.15
CA ARG A 49 -0.69 -26.70 -8.89
C ARG A 49 -1.69 -26.94 -7.75
N ASP A 50 -1.16 -27.47 -6.65
CA ASP A 50 -1.91 -27.47 -5.38
C ASP A 50 -2.25 -26.02 -4.98
N PRO A 51 -3.49 -25.71 -4.59
CA PRO A 51 -3.86 -24.35 -4.16
C PRO A 51 -2.98 -23.77 -3.05
N ARG A 52 -2.40 -24.63 -2.20
CA ARG A 52 -1.47 -24.22 -1.12
C ARG A 52 -0.14 -23.68 -1.65
N ASP A 53 0.27 -24.09 -2.86
CA ASP A 53 1.51 -23.60 -3.49
C ASP A 53 1.36 -22.18 -4.03
N ALA A 54 0.13 -21.69 -4.21
CA ALA A 54 -0.10 -20.35 -4.71
C ALA A 54 0.51 -19.27 -3.79
N ALA A 55 0.35 -19.39 -2.48
CA ALA A 55 0.85 -18.40 -1.54
C ALA A 55 2.38 -18.22 -1.57
N PRO A 56 3.21 -19.28 -1.47
CA PRO A 56 4.66 -19.14 -1.61
C PRO A 56 5.12 -18.65 -2.99
N ILE A 57 4.43 -19.00 -4.07
CA ILE A 57 4.76 -18.54 -5.43
C ILE A 57 4.40 -17.07 -5.57
N LEU A 58 3.19 -16.68 -5.22
CA LEU A 58 2.69 -15.31 -5.37
C LEU A 58 3.38 -14.32 -4.42
N SER A 59 3.97 -14.78 -3.31
CA SER A 59 4.83 -13.92 -2.50
C SER A 59 6.01 -13.35 -3.29
N ALA A 60 6.47 -14.05 -4.33
CA ALA A 60 7.55 -13.60 -5.20
C ALA A 60 7.12 -12.56 -6.26
N ILE A 61 5.84 -12.17 -6.30
CA ILE A 61 5.38 -11.02 -7.09
C ILE A 61 6.17 -9.77 -6.69
N CYS A 62 6.44 -9.58 -5.39
CA CYS A 62 7.15 -8.41 -4.90
C CYS A 62 8.16 -8.75 -3.80
N GLY A 63 9.28 -8.07 -3.81
CA GLY A 63 10.29 -8.18 -2.75
C GLY A 63 10.00 -7.27 -1.54
N VAL A 64 9.07 -6.31 -1.65
CA VAL A 64 8.73 -5.34 -0.61
C VAL A 64 7.41 -5.71 0.09
N CYS A 65 6.31 -5.94 -0.66
CA CYS A 65 5.00 -6.34 -0.11
C CYS A 65 4.76 -7.86 -0.24
N HIS A 66 5.80 -8.65 -0.04
CA HIS A 66 5.77 -10.11 -0.17
C HIS A 66 4.80 -10.78 0.81
N SER A 67 4.70 -10.25 2.03
CA SER A 67 3.82 -10.80 3.08
C SER A 67 2.35 -10.60 2.74
N ASP A 68 2.00 -9.49 2.12
CA ASP A 68 0.63 -9.19 1.72
C ASP A 68 0.15 -10.11 0.61
N HIS A 69 0.95 -10.30 -0.46
CA HIS A 69 0.62 -11.24 -1.53
C HIS A 69 0.51 -12.68 -1.02
N HIS A 70 1.44 -13.09 -0.15
CA HIS A 70 1.39 -14.40 0.49
C HIS A 70 0.09 -14.58 1.27
N LEU A 71 -0.20 -13.66 2.19
CA LEU A 71 -1.38 -13.77 3.03
C LEU A 71 -2.66 -13.70 2.21
N ASN A 72 -2.76 -12.79 1.24
CA ASN A 72 -3.99 -12.65 0.48
C ASN A 72 -4.29 -13.87 -0.39
N SER A 73 -3.24 -14.57 -0.87
CA SER A 73 -3.38 -15.88 -1.50
C SER A 73 -3.90 -16.94 -0.52
N VAL A 74 -3.36 -16.97 0.71
CA VAL A 74 -3.86 -17.84 1.79
C VAL A 74 -5.34 -17.58 2.05
N ARG A 75 -5.75 -16.30 2.13
CA ARG A 75 -7.15 -15.90 2.36
C ARG A 75 -8.08 -16.33 1.24
N ALA A 76 -7.64 -16.28 -0.02
CA ALA A 76 -8.45 -16.79 -1.14
C ALA A 76 -8.70 -18.29 -1.02
N VAL A 77 -7.69 -19.08 -0.64
CA VAL A 77 -7.85 -20.53 -0.37
C VAL A 77 -8.74 -20.79 0.84
N GLU A 78 -8.61 -20.03 1.91
CA GLU A 78 -9.46 -20.13 3.11
C GLU A 78 -10.93 -19.83 2.81
N ASN A 79 -11.17 -18.82 1.98
CA ASN A 79 -12.53 -18.49 1.54
C ASN A 79 -13.10 -19.61 0.66
N ALA A 80 -12.34 -20.15 -0.28
CA ALA A 80 -12.74 -21.33 -1.08
C ALA A 80 -13.02 -22.56 -0.21
N ALA A 81 -12.24 -22.77 0.85
CA ALA A 81 -12.41 -23.89 1.79
C ALA A 81 -13.51 -23.66 2.84
N GLY A 82 -14.17 -22.50 2.85
CA GLY A 82 -15.23 -22.15 3.80
C GLY A 82 -14.74 -21.82 5.22
N LEU A 83 -13.42 -21.70 5.42
CA LEU A 83 -12.84 -21.28 6.70
C LEU A 83 -13.12 -19.82 7.02
N THR A 84 -13.29 -19.01 5.99
CA THR A 84 -13.58 -17.59 6.06
C THR A 84 -14.74 -17.26 5.16
N LYS A 85 -15.67 -16.43 5.62
CA LYS A 85 -16.83 -15.96 4.85
C LYS A 85 -17.00 -14.47 5.04
N TYR A 86 -17.29 -13.76 3.97
CA TYR A 86 -17.64 -12.35 4.03
C TYR A 86 -19.15 -12.20 4.32
N SER A 87 -19.53 -11.14 5.04
CA SER A 87 -20.95 -10.75 5.16
C SER A 87 -21.53 -10.38 3.79
N SER A 88 -22.85 -10.40 3.66
CA SER A 88 -23.54 -10.08 2.40
C SER A 88 -23.24 -8.66 1.89
N ASP A 89 -22.87 -7.74 2.78
CA ASP A 89 -22.45 -6.37 2.51
C ASP A 89 -20.92 -6.19 2.55
N TYR A 90 -20.16 -7.28 2.73
CA TYR A 90 -18.71 -7.28 2.89
C TYR A 90 -18.16 -6.39 4.02
N ALA A 91 -18.99 -5.93 4.93
CA ALA A 91 -18.57 -5.03 6.01
C ALA A 91 -17.69 -5.73 7.04
N TYR A 92 -17.92 -7.01 7.29
CA TYR A 92 -17.13 -7.83 8.21
C TYR A 92 -16.88 -9.22 7.65
N GLU A 93 -16.03 -9.95 8.33
CA GLU A 93 -15.62 -11.30 8.00
C GLU A 93 -15.95 -12.24 9.16
N GLN A 94 -16.51 -13.39 8.84
CA GLN A 94 -16.64 -14.52 9.76
C GLN A 94 -15.51 -15.48 9.48
N THR A 95 -14.83 -15.96 10.52
CA THR A 95 -13.74 -16.91 10.37
C THR A 95 -13.74 -17.97 11.46
N SER A 96 -13.39 -19.20 11.09
CA SER A 96 -13.11 -20.30 12.01
C SER A 96 -11.65 -20.33 12.47
N LEU A 97 -10.84 -19.35 12.09
CA LEU A 97 -9.44 -19.28 12.48
C LEU A 97 -9.31 -18.94 13.97
N PRO A 98 -8.34 -19.54 14.68
CA PRO A 98 -8.04 -19.17 16.04
C PRO A 98 -7.63 -17.69 16.17
N LYS A 99 -7.97 -17.08 17.30
CA LYS A 99 -7.61 -15.69 17.59
C LYS A 99 -6.12 -15.40 17.40
N ASN A 100 -5.25 -16.29 17.90
CA ASN A 100 -3.81 -16.15 17.73
C ASN A 100 -3.35 -16.20 16.28
N ALA A 101 -4.04 -16.92 15.40
CA ALA A 101 -3.74 -16.93 13.97
C ALA A 101 -3.98 -15.55 13.34
N VAL A 102 -5.11 -14.92 13.66
CA VAL A 102 -5.43 -13.57 13.17
C VAL A 102 -4.43 -12.54 13.70
N LEU A 103 -4.15 -12.57 15.01
CA LEU A 103 -3.20 -11.66 15.65
C LEU A 103 -1.78 -11.81 15.09
N SER A 104 -1.29 -13.04 14.88
CA SER A 104 0.05 -13.26 14.30
C SER A 104 0.17 -12.72 12.88
N ARG A 105 -0.90 -12.84 12.08
CA ARG A 105 -0.97 -12.26 10.74
C ARG A 105 -0.95 -10.74 10.79
N ASN A 106 -1.72 -10.13 11.71
CA ASN A 106 -1.70 -8.68 11.90
C ASN A 106 -0.29 -8.18 12.28
N ILE A 107 0.42 -8.91 13.14
CA ILE A 107 1.80 -8.56 13.53
C ILE A 107 2.75 -8.62 12.33
N VAL A 108 2.72 -9.71 11.55
CA VAL A 108 3.56 -9.86 10.36
C VAL A 108 3.31 -8.74 9.35
N LEU A 109 2.04 -8.45 9.08
CA LEU A 109 1.66 -7.43 8.10
C LEU A 109 1.89 -6.02 8.63
N GLY A 110 1.62 -5.77 9.92
CA GLY A 110 1.94 -4.50 10.55
C GLY A 110 3.43 -4.18 10.51
N ALA A 111 4.29 -5.20 10.67
CA ALA A 111 5.74 -5.05 10.50
C ALA A 111 6.12 -4.74 9.04
N ASP A 112 5.48 -5.42 8.08
CA ASP A 112 5.68 -5.18 6.64
C ASP A 112 5.28 -3.74 6.27
N TRP A 113 4.13 -3.26 6.73
CA TRP A 113 3.68 -1.89 6.51
C TRP A 113 4.59 -0.86 7.19
N ALA A 114 4.99 -1.09 8.43
CA ALA A 114 5.79 -0.14 9.20
C ALA A 114 7.14 0.16 8.52
N TYR A 115 7.88 -0.86 8.10
CA TYR A 115 9.13 -0.61 7.40
C TYR A 115 8.92 -0.05 5.99
N SER A 116 7.84 -0.48 5.29
CA SER A 116 7.51 0.00 3.95
C SER A 116 7.19 1.50 3.96
N HIS A 117 6.37 1.97 4.90
CA HIS A 117 6.06 3.39 5.05
C HIS A 117 7.29 4.22 5.45
N ALA A 118 8.11 3.72 6.39
CA ALA A 118 9.34 4.40 6.76
C ALA A 118 10.32 4.51 5.57
N ALA A 119 10.51 3.43 4.83
CA ALA A 119 11.35 3.41 3.64
C ALA A 119 10.81 4.36 2.55
N HIS A 120 9.50 4.39 2.31
CA HIS A 120 8.90 5.29 1.35
C HIS A 120 9.11 6.76 1.74
N LEU A 121 8.73 7.12 2.97
CA LEU A 121 8.82 8.51 3.45
C LEU A 121 10.25 9.04 3.47
N LEU A 122 11.23 8.19 3.82
CA LEU A 122 12.61 8.63 4.02
C LEU A 122 13.54 8.34 2.84
N VAL A 123 13.33 7.24 2.10
CA VAL A 123 14.25 6.80 1.04
C VAL A 123 13.71 7.06 -0.35
N LEU A 124 12.46 6.69 -0.62
CA LEU A 124 11.92 6.78 -1.98
C LEU A 124 11.47 8.21 -2.30
N ALA A 125 10.64 8.80 -1.47
CA ALA A 125 10.13 10.16 -1.65
C ALA A 125 11.03 11.23 -0.98
N GLY A 126 11.71 10.88 0.11
CA GLY A 126 12.51 11.80 0.91
C GLY A 126 13.47 12.68 0.13
N PRO A 127 14.27 12.15 -0.80
CA PRO A 127 15.21 12.98 -1.59
C PRO A 127 14.52 14.03 -2.46
N ASP A 128 13.25 13.85 -2.83
CA ASP A 128 12.50 14.86 -3.59
C ASP A 128 12.21 16.11 -2.78
N TYR A 129 12.05 15.94 -1.48
CA TYR A 129 11.71 17.03 -0.57
C TYR A 129 12.94 17.73 0.02
N GLN A 130 14.14 17.45 -0.49
CA GLN A 130 15.41 18.02 0.02
C GLN A 130 15.54 17.81 1.53
N LEU A 131 15.52 16.56 1.98
CA LEU A 131 15.61 16.15 3.39
C LEU A 131 16.91 16.56 4.13
N TYR A 132 17.71 17.47 3.59
CA TYR A 132 18.91 17.96 4.26
C TYR A 132 18.60 18.58 5.63
N ASP A 133 17.46 19.26 5.75
CA ASP A 133 17.01 19.81 7.03
C ASP A 133 16.58 18.70 8.00
N LEU A 134 15.98 17.61 7.51
CA LEU A 134 15.70 16.40 8.27
C LEU A 134 17.00 15.76 8.77
N LEU A 135 18.01 15.67 7.93
CA LEU A 135 19.31 15.13 8.30
C LEU A 135 19.95 15.97 9.42
N THR A 136 19.86 17.29 9.33
CA THR A 136 20.37 18.22 10.36
C THR A 136 19.61 18.07 11.69
N ALA A 137 18.31 17.88 11.66
CA ALA A 137 17.50 17.67 12.85
C ALA A 137 17.75 16.28 13.49
N LEU A 138 17.90 15.24 12.68
CA LEU A 138 18.26 13.91 13.14
C LEU A 138 19.70 13.83 13.64
N SER A 139 20.63 14.65 13.13
CA SER A 139 22.03 14.70 13.57
C SER A 139 22.20 15.12 15.04
N LYS A 140 21.20 15.79 15.63
CA LYS A 140 21.20 16.12 17.07
C LYS A 140 20.95 14.90 17.95
N SER A 141 20.44 13.82 17.42
CA SER A 141 20.07 12.61 18.16
C SER A 141 20.79 11.35 17.65
N VAL A 142 21.16 11.34 16.38
CA VAL A 142 21.94 10.30 15.71
C VAL A 142 22.91 11.01 14.78
N VAL A 143 24.16 10.55 14.66
CA VAL A 143 25.15 11.17 13.76
C VAL A 143 24.76 10.87 12.30
N VAL A 144 23.86 11.67 11.76
CA VAL A 144 23.35 11.58 10.39
C VAL A 144 23.75 12.87 9.65
N ASN A 145 24.80 12.81 8.87
CA ASN A 145 25.35 13.98 8.16
C ASN A 145 24.95 14.01 6.68
N ASN A 146 24.51 12.88 6.15
CA ASN A 146 24.17 12.72 4.73
C ASN A 146 23.18 11.56 4.53
N TYR A 147 22.75 11.36 3.28
CA TYR A 147 21.78 10.32 2.92
C TYR A 147 22.29 8.89 3.21
N ALA A 148 23.57 8.62 3.07
CA ALA A 148 24.15 7.32 3.39
C ALA A 148 24.06 7.03 4.90
N ASP A 149 24.26 8.04 5.74
CA ASP A 149 24.11 7.93 7.19
C ASP A 149 22.64 7.67 7.57
N LEU A 150 21.67 8.34 6.90
CA LEU A 150 20.24 8.07 7.07
C LEU A 150 19.91 6.59 6.76
N LEU A 151 20.41 6.07 5.66
CA LEU A 151 20.25 4.66 5.32
C LEU A 151 20.87 3.76 6.38
N LYS A 152 22.12 4.01 6.74
CA LYS A 152 22.90 3.16 7.66
C LYS A 152 22.35 3.14 9.08
N TRP A 153 21.95 4.29 9.62
CA TRP A 153 21.63 4.44 11.04
C TRP A 153 20.13 4.44 11.36
N VAL A 154 19.29 4.67 10.36
CA VAL A 154 17.83 4.77 10.57
C VAL A 154 17.09 3.68 9.80
N ILE A 155 17.22 3.64 8.46
CA ILE A 155 16.37 2.80 7.62
C ILE A 155 16.76 1.32 7.66
N ILE A 156 18.05 1.00 7.51
CA ILE A 156 18.51 -0.39 7.54
C ILE A 156 18.24 -1.04 8.91
N PRO A 157 18.54 -0.39 10.06
CA PRO A 157 18.14 -0.92 11.36
C PRO A 157 16.63 -1.09 11.53
N ALA A 158 15.82 -0.11 11.09
CA ALA A 158 14.36 -0.20 11.14
C ALA A 158 13.83 -1.39 10.32
N GLN A 159 14.31 -1.57 9.10
CA GLN A 159 13.97 -2.71 8.25
C GLN A 159 14.41 -4.03 8.89
N ALA A 160 15.64 -4.09 9.42
CA ALA A 160 16.17 -5.29 10.06
C ALA A 160 15.32 -5.71 11.28
N MET A 161 14.89 -4.76 12.12
CA MET A 161 14.01 -5.04 13.26
C MET A 161 12.65 -5.57 12.80
N MET A 162 12.03 -4.97 11.79
CA MET A 162 10.74 -5.43 11.27
C MET A 162 10.87 -6.78 10.57
N HIS A 163 11.95 -7.05 9.83
CA HIS A 163 12.22 -8.36 9.25
C HIS A 163 12.48 -9.44 10.32
N GLN A 164 13.14 -9.10 11.43
CA GLN A 164 13.26 -10.02 12.57
C GLN A 164 11.87 -10.33 13.16
N LEU A 165 11.02 -9.32 13.32
CA LEU A 165 9.66 -9.51 13.80
C LEU A 165 8.85 -10.41 12.85
N ILE A 166 8.90 -10.17 11.53
CA ILE A 166 8.30 -11.05 10.52
C ILE A 166 8.85 -12.48 10.64
N THR A 167 10.16 -12.64 10.88
CA THR A 167 10.78 -13.96 11.01
C THR A 167 10.30 -14.73 12.25
N LEU A 168 10.09 -14.05 13.38
CA LEU A 168 9.58 -14.68 14.61
C LEU A 168 8.20 -15.32 14.41
N TRP A 169 7.32 -14.70 13.61
CA TRP A 169 5.95 -15.17 13.38
C TRP A 169 5.76 -15.83 12.01
N GLY A 170 6.56 -15.47 11.05
CA GLY A 170 6.47 -15.94 9.66
C GLY A 170 7.53 -16.96 9.26
N GLY A 171 8.45 -17.30 10.16
CA GLY A 171 9.54 -18.28 9.95
C GLY A 171 10.70 -17.76 9.13
N LYS A 172 10.51 -16.76 8.26
CA LYS A 172 11.57 -16.07 7.52
C LYS A 172 11.09 -14.70 7.03
N ALA A 173 12.03 -13.82 6.71
CA ALA A 173 11.83 -12.60 5.93
C ALA A 173 13.03 -12.40 4.98
N PRO A 174 12.80 -11.86 3.78
CA PRO A 174 11.51 -11.68 3.12
C PRO A 174 10.84 -13.01 2.74
N HIS A 175 9.62 -12.94 2.16
CA HIS A 175 8.84 -14.10 1.70
C HIS A 175 8.53 -15.10 2.84
N GLN A 176 7.80 -14.64 3.86
CA GLN A 176 7.38 -15.41 5.02
C GLN A 176 6.64 -16.71 4.61
N ARG A 177 6.62 -17.71 5.50
CA ARG A 177 5.99 -19.02 5.30
C ARG A 177 5.07 -19.43 6.45
N GLY A 178 4.94 -18.59 7.48
CA GLY A 178 4.16 -18.89 8.68
C GLY A 178 2.65 -18.79 8.46
N ALA A 179 2.17 -17.85 7.63
CA ALA A 179 0.77 -17.84 7.28
C ALA A 179 0.48 -18.98 6.28
N VAL A 180 -0.41 -19.88 6.67
CA VAL A 180 -0.89 -21.00 5.83
C VAL A 180 -2.41 -21.04 5.90
N PRO A 181 -3.12 -21.63 4.92
CA PRO A 181 -4.56 -21.82 5.05
C PRO A 181 -4.90 -22.59 6.33
N GLY A 182 -5.79 -22.02 7.13
CA GLY A 182 -6.13 -22.52 8.46
C GLY A 182 -5.45 -21.78 9.62
N GLY A 183 -4.50 -20.89 9.36
CA GLY A 183 -3.89 -20.07 10.41
C GLY A 183 -2.41 -19.83 10.29
N ASN A 184 -1.71 -20.01 11.42
CA ASN A 184 -0.27 -19.93 11.54
C ASN A 184 0.22 -21.08 12.43
N PRO A 185 1.11 -21.97 11.96
CA PRO A 185 1.61 -23.09 12.76
C PRO A 185 2.53 -22.65 13.92
N VAL A 186 3.02 -21.41 13.93
CA VAL A 186 3.83 -20.87 15.04
C VAL A 186 2.92 -20.63 16.24
N ARG A 187 3.13 -21.37 17.32
CA ARG A 187 2.41 -21.15 18.58
C ARG A 187 3.04 -19.98 19.33
N PRO A 188 2.24 -19.04 19.86
CA PRO A 188 2.75 -17.96 20.68
C PRO A 188 3.41 -18.50 21.96
N THR A 189 4.67 -18.16 22.19
CA THR A 189 5.37 -18.41 23.44
C THR A 189 5.69 -17.07 24.12
N ALA A 190 5.93 -17.09 25.44
CA ALA A 190 6.19 -15.86 26.19
C ALA A 190 7.44 -15.12 25.69
N ASP A 191 8.49 -15.86 25.36
CA ASP A 191 9.76 -15.33 24.84
C ASP A 191 9.60 -14.68 23.47
N VAL A 192 8.82 -15.28 22.54
CA VAL A 192 8.52 -14.70 21.24
C VAL A 192 7.73 -13.39 21.38
N ILE A 193 6.75 -13.35 22.31
CA ILE A 193 5.98 -12.12 22.56
C ILE A 193 6.87 -11.02 23.16
N VAL A 194 7.71 -11.35 24.14
CA VAL A 194 8.65 -10.40 24.76
C VAL A 194 9.62 -9.85 23.72
N LYS A 195 10.23 -10.73 22.93
CA LYS A 195 11.16 -10.32 21.87
C LYS A 195 10.48 -9.44 20.81
N SER A 196 9.23 -9.73 20.46
CA SER A 196 8.45 -8.92 19.54
C SER A 196 8.21 -7.51 20.09
N LYS A 197 7.84 -7.39 21.37
CA LYS A 197 7.65 -6.09 22.04
C LYS A 197 8.95 -5.27 22.12
N GLU A 198 10.09 -5.92 22.36
CA GLU A 198 11.39 -5.27 22.32
C GLU A 198 11.67 -4.66 20.94
N LEU A 199 11.47 -5.43 19.85
CA LEU A 199 11.69 -4.94 18.49
C LEU A 199 10.79 -3.76 18.13
N VAL A 200 9.52 -3.83 18.50
CA VAL A 200 8.57 -2.71 18.31
C VAL A 200 8.98 -1.49 19.11
N SER A 201 9.41 -1.69 20.37
CA SER A 201 9.88 -0.60 21.23
C SER A 201 11.14 0.08 20.69
N GLU A 202 12.11 -0.69 20.18
CA GLU A 202 13.32 -0.11 19.57
C GLU A 202 12.98 0.68 18.30
N PHE A 203 12.09 0.16 17.45
CA PHE A 203 11.64 0.90 16.27
C PHE A 203 10.89 2.19 16.66
N ARG A 204 10.07 2.14 17.71
CA ARG A 204 9.36 3.33 18.26
C ARG A 204 10.33 4.42 18.68
N LYS A 205 11.47 4.09 19.29
CA LYS A 205 12.50 5.09 19.66
C LYS A 205 13.03 5.84 18.43
N ILE A 206 13.24 5.13 17.31
CA ILE A 206 13.64 5.76 16.05
C ILE A 206 12.51 6.66 15.55
N LEU A 207 11.28 6.19 15.57
CA LEU A 207 10.10 6.91 15.08
C LEU A 207 9.80 8.14 15.92
N ASP A 208 9.94 8.09 17.23
CA ASP A 208 9.73 9.23 18.15
C ASP A 208 10.63 10.44 17.81
N VAL A 209 11.79 10.18 17.22
CA VAL A 209 12.70 11.23 16.71
C VAL A 209 12.36 11.60 15.27
N ALA A 210 12.13 10.63 14.40
CA ALA A 210 11.98 10.87 12.97
C ALA A 210 10.61 11.44 12.59
N ALA A 211 9.52 10.98 13.22
CA ALA A 211 8.17 11.34 12.81
C ALA A 211 7.84 12.84 12.97
N PRO A 212 8.20 13.53 14.08
CA PRO A 212 7.96 14.98 14.17
C PRO A 212 8.71 15.76 13.09
N VAL A 213 9.92 15.33 12.76
CA VAL A 213 10.74 16.01 11.75
C VAL A 213 10.14 15.80 10.35
N ILE A 214 9.73 14.57 10.01
CA ILE A 214 9.04 14.27 8.75
C ILE A 214 7.76 15.10 8.64
N TRP A 215 6.95 15.11 9.70
CA TRP A 215 5.71 15.85 9.75
C TRP A 215 5.94 17.36 9.55
N ASN A 216 6.82 17.96 10.33
CA ASN A 216 7.11 19.39 10.25
C ASN A 216 7.63 19.79 8.87
N TYR A 217 8.43 18.92 8.26
CA TYR A 217 8.94 19.15 6.92
C TYR A 217 7.82 19.08 5.85
N LEU A 218 6.98 18.04 5.87
CA LEU A 218 5.85 17.89 4.95
C LEU A 218 4.88 19.06 5.07
N THR A 219 4.57 19.47 6.30
CA THR A 219 3.62 20.55 6.55
C THR A 219 4.20 21.94 6.22
N ALA A 220 5.51 22.14 6.32
CA ALA A 220 6.14 23.37 5.83
C ALA A 220 5.92 23.59 4.33
N LYS A 221 5.82 22.51 3.55
CA LYS A 221 5.56 22.51 2.10
C LYS A 221 4.11 22.19 1.73
N ALA A 222 3.20 22.18 2.71
CA ALA A 222 1.84 21.72 2.49
C ALA A 222 1.10 22.47 1.38
N LEU A 223 1.27 23.77 1.25
CA LEU A 223 0.62 24.58 0.20
C LEU A 223 1.12 24.21 -1.20
N GLU A 224 2.43 24.03 -1.36
CA GLU A 224 3.03 23.60 -2.63
C GLU A 224 2.55 22.18 -3.01
N LEU A 225 2.66 21.25 -2.07
CA LEU A 225 2.35 19.83 -2.31
C LEU A 225 0.85 19.57 -2.46
N SER A 226 -0.02 20.38 -1.83
CA SER A 226 -1.48 20.26 -1.98
C SER A 226 -2.00 20.76 -3.33
N ALA A 227 -1.21 21.58 -4.02
CA ALA A 227 -1.54 22.05 -5.36
C ALA A 227 -1.18 21.03 -6.46
N LEU A 228 -0.48 19.95 -6.11
CA LEU A 228 0.02 18.94 -7.05
C LEU A 228 -0.75 17.63 -6.93
N GLY A 229 -0.97 16.99 -8.07
CA GLY A 229 -1.41 15.62 -8.18
C GLY A 229 -2.82 15.34 -7.65
N PRO A 230 -3.85 16.13 -8.01
CA PRO A 230 -5.22 15.83 -7.59
C PRO A 230 -5.65 14.48 -8.14
N GLY A 231 -6.20 13.63 -7.26
CA GLY A 231 -6.73 12.32 -7.65
C GLY A 231 -8.14 12.42 -8.28
N PRO A 232 -8.75 11.28 -8.62
CA PRO A 232 -10.10 11.23 -9.19
C PRO A 232 -11.19 11.57 -8.15
N GLY A 233 -10.88 11.54 -6.86
CA GLY A 233 -11.86 11.64 -5.80
C GLY A 233 -12.69 10.36 -5.59
N ASN A 234 -12.36 9.29 -6.29
CA ASN A 234 -12.90 7.95 -6.07
C ASN A 234 -11.85 7.13 -5.31
N PHE A 235 -12.23 6.53 -4.21
CA PHE A 235 -11.34 5.78 -3.33
C PHE A 235 -11.86 4.38 -3.07
N VAL A 236 -10.99 3.38 -3.05
CA VAL A 236 -11.32 2.00 -2.74
C VAL A 236 -10.46 1.48 -1.59
N SER A 237 -11.09 0.79 -0.63
CA SER A 237 -10.45 0.05 0.46
C SER A 237 -11.05 -1.34 0.56
N MET A 238 -10.20 -2.36 0.59
CA MET A 238 -10.60 -3.77 0.76
C MET A 238 -10.47 -4.26 2.21
N GLY A 239 -10.09 -3.37 3.12
CA GLY A 239 -10.00 -3.61 4.55
C GLY A 239 -8.73 -4.34 4.99
N ALA A 240 -8.22 -3.95 6.15
CA ALA A 240 -7.04 -4.54 6.77
C ALA A 240 -7.18 -4.68 8.28
N PHE A 241 -6.39 -5.61 8.83
CA PHE A 241 -6.24 -5.88 10.26
C PHE A 241 -7.59 -6.19 10.94
N GLN A 242 -8.05 -7.44 10.79
CA GLN A 242 -9.21 -7.91 11.55
C GLN A 242 -8.92 -7.77 13.05
N ASP A 243 -9.90 -7.26 13.77
CA ASP A 243 -9.82 -7.10 15.22
C ASP A 243 -10.56 -8.22 15.95
N PRO A 244 -9.85 -9.28 16.39
CA PRO A 244 -10.46 -10.35 17.15
C PRO A 244 -10.73 -9.97 18.62
N THR A 245 -10.36 -8.76 19.05
CA THR A 245 -10.55 -8.31 20.45
C THR A 245 -11.90 -7.68 20.66
N THR A 246 -12.52 -7.15 19.62
CA THR A 246 -13.84 -6.50 19.67
C THR A 246 -15.01 -7.45 19.39
N SER A 247 -14.75 -8.69 18.99
CA SER A 247 -15.79 -9.69 18.75
C SER A 247 -16.44 -10.13 20.08
N SER A 248 -17.62 -9.61 20.36
CA SER A 248 -18.45 -10.03 21.49
C SER A 248 -19.07 -11.43 21.26
N GLY A 249 -18.25 -12.48 21.29
CA GLY A 249 -18.73 -13.86 21.20
C GLY A 249 -19.34 -14.28 19.85
N THR A 250 -19.21 -13.49 18.81
CA THR A 250 -19.59 -13.82 17.45
C THR A 250 -18.32 -13.97 16.62
N ASP A 251 -18.32 -14.87 15.64
CA ASP A 251 -17.19 -15.07 14.70
C ASP A 251 -16.98 -13.87 13.75
N LYS A 252 -17.63 -12.75 14.04
CA LYS A 252 -17.59 -11.52 13.25
C LYS A 252 -16.40 -10.67 13.68
N MET A 253 -15.49 -10.44 12.76
CA MET A 253 -14.31 -9.60 12.98
C MET A 253 -14.36 -8.37 12.08
N PRO A 254 -14.56 -7.17 12.66
CA PRO A 254 -14.41 -5.93 11.91
C PRO A 254 -12.95 -5.73 11.53
N SER A 255 -12.70 -5.04 10.44
CA SER A 255 -11.36 -4.57 10.08
C SER A 255 -11.09 -3.23 10.75
N ILE A 256 -9.86 -3.00 11.22
CA ILE A 256 -9.42 -1.70 11.78
C ILE A 256 -9.45 -0.63 10.68
N PHE A 257 -8.98 -0.97 9.49
CA PHE A 257 -9.27 -0.20 8.28
C PHE A 257 -10.44 -0.88 7.56
N PRO A 258 -11.64 -0.28 7.54
CA PRO A 258 -12.84 -0.93 7.01
C PRO A 258 -12.82 -1.04 5.47
N ARG A 259 -13.63 -1.96 4.97
CA ARG A 259 -13.95 -2.06 3.55
C ARG A 259 -14.94 -0.99 3.16
N GLY A 260 -14.73 -0.39 2.01
CA GLY A 260 -15.65 0.61 1.49
C GLY A 260 -15.14 1.28 0.23
N VAL A 261 -16.02 2.04 -0.39
CA VAL A 261 -15.74 2.82 -1.58
C VAL A 261 -16.33 4.21 -1.41
N ILE A 262 -15.58 5.22 -1.79
CA ILE A 262 -16.07 6.60 -1.93
C ILE A 262 -16.07 6.91 -3.42
N LEU A 263 -17.22 7.32 -3.95
CA LEU A 263 -17.39 7.68 -5.36
C LEU A 263 -17.78 9.15 -5.48
N SER A 264 -16.94 9.92 -6.13
CA SER A 264 -17.18 11.35 -6.39
C SER A 264 -18.53 11.58 -7.12
N PRO A 265 -19.33 12.58 -6.75
CA PRO A 265 -19.00 13.69 -5.84
C PRO A 265 -19.26 13.39 -4.34
N SER A 266 -19.67 12.17 -3.95
CA SER A 266 -19.86 11.81 -2.54
C SER A 266 -18.51 11.80 -1.80
N THR A 267 -18.57 12.13 -0.52
CA THR A 267 -17.48 11.96 0.44
C THR A 267 -17.81 10.91 1.50
N THR A 268 -18.98 10.28 1.39
CA THR A 268 -19.44 9.26 2.32
C THR A 268 -19.11 7.87 1.78
N PRO A 269 -18.46 7.02 2.57
CA PRO A 269 -18.19 5.65 2.16
C PRO A 269 -19.48 4.84 1.98
N VAL A 270 -19.51 4.01 0.94
CA VAL A 270 -20.53 2.99 0.70
C VAL A 270 -19.91 1.60 0.85
N PRO A 271 -20.69 0.54 1.13
CA PRO A 271 -20.19 -0.83 1.21
C PRO A 271 -19.45 -1.25 -0.06
N PHE A 272 -18.33 -1.93 0.12
CA PHE A 272 -17.56 -2.51 -0.97
C PHE A 272 -18.22 -3.80 -1.45
N ASP A 273 -18.27 -3.99 -2.77
CA ASP A 273 -18.82 -5.19 -3.41
C ASP A 273 -17.84 -5.66 -4.50
N PRO A 274 -17.14 -6.78 -4.30
CA PRO A 274 -16.13 -7.26 -5.26
C PRO A 274 -16.71 -7.65 -6.62
N SER A 275 -18.01 -7.92 -6.73
CA SER A 275 -18.67 -8.22 -8.02
C SER A 275 -18.71 -7.01 -8.96
N LYS A 276 -18.50 -5.80 -8.44
CA LYS A 276 -18.45 -4.56 -9.21
C LYS A 276 -17.05 -4.25 -9.77
N ILE A 277 -16.07 -5.11 -9.50
CA ILE A 277 -14.73 -4.95 -10.06
C ILE A 277 -14.70 -5.55 -11.46
N THR A 278 -14.27 -4.74 -12.42
CA THR A 278 -13.97 -5.17 -13.79
C THR A 278 -12.53 -4.81 -14.14
N GLU A 279 -11.90 -5.58 -15.02
CA GLU A 279 -10.62 -5.25 -15.64
C GLU A 279 -10.81 -4.92 -17.11
N ASP A 280 -10.31 -3.76 -17.53
CA ASP A 280 -10.22 -3.34 -18.92
C ASP A 280 -8.78 -3.52 -19.40
N THR A 281 -8.61 -4.24 -20.50
CA THR A 281 -7.30 -4.48 -21.12
C THR A 281 -7.18 -3.83 -22.50
N SER A 282 -8.10 -2.92 -22.88
CA SER A 282 -8.10 -2.28 -24.20
C SER A 282 -6.78 -1.58 -24.55
N ALA A 283 -6.17 -0.92 -23.58
CA ALA A 283 -4.86 -0.26 -23.73
C ALA A 283 -3.67 -1.09 -23.25
N SER A 284 -3.89 -2.36 -22.91
CA SER A 284 -2.88 -3.26 -22.36
C SER A 284 -2.59 -4.41 -23.33
N TRP A 285 -1.36 -4.95 -23.29
CA TRP A 285 -0.89 -6.00 -24.20
C TRP A 285 -1.47 -7.38 -23.87
N TYR A 286 -2.82 -7.49 -23.84
CA TYR A 286 -3.59 -8.72 -23.70
C TYR A 286 -4.65 -8.82 -24.80
N ASP A 287 -5.05 -10.05 -25.17
CA ASP A 287 -6.01 -10.28 -26.26
C ASP A 287 -7.40 -9.71 -25.98
N GLN A 288 -7.85 -9.74 -24.74
CA GLN A 288 -9.13 -9.17 -24.33
C GLN A 288 -9.14 -7.65 -24.52
N SER A 289 -10.29 -7.10 -24.89
CA SER A 289 -10.43 -5.68 -25.18
C SER A 289 -11.61 -5.02 -24.49
N SER A 290 -12.53 -5.80 -23.94
CA SER A 290 -13.70 -5.29 -23.23
C SER A 290 -13.50 -5.43 -21.72
N PRO A 291 -14.06 -4.52 -20.92
CA PRO A 291 -14.08 -4.70 -19.47
C PRO A 291 -14.78 -6.00 -19.09
N THR A 292 -14.12 -6.80 -18.28
CA THR A 292 -14.59 -8.11 -17.89
C THR A 292 -14.65 -8.22 -16.36
N PRO A 293 -15.61 -8.98 -15.77
CA PRO A 293 -15.61 -9.22 -14.34
C PRO A 293 -14.34 -9.93 -13.90
N VAL A 294 -13.77 -9.55 -12.77
CA VAL A 294 -12.55 -10.21 -12.25
C VAL A 294 -12.86 -11.58 -11.63
N ILE A 295 -14.07 -11.74 -11.11
CA ILE A 295 -14.53 -13.01 -10.56
C ILE A 295 -15.13 -13.87 -11.67
N GLY A 296 -14.61 -15.08 -11.84
CA GLY A 296 -15.12 -16.05 -12.79
C GLY A 296 -14.53 -15.94 -14.20
N GLU A 297 -13.62 -15.02 -14.44
CA GLU A 297 -13.02 -14.82 -15.75
C GLU A 297 -11.71 -15.59 -15.93
N GLN A 298 -11.37 -15.88 -17.18
CA GLN A 298 -10.09 -16.54 -17.50
C GLN A 298 -8.94 -15.54 -17.43
N THR A 299 -7.78 -16.01 -17.00
CA THR A 299 -6.53 -15.26 -17.02
C THR A 299 -6.28 -14.68 -18.40
N PRO A 300 -6.08 -13.35 -18.54
CA PRO A 300 -5.86 -12.70 -19.83
C PRO A 300 -4.63 -13.24 -20.57
N ILE A 301 -4.75 -13.42 -21.87
CA ILE A 301 -3.68 -13.96 -22.72
C ILE A 301 -2.78 -12.82 -23.21
N PRO A 302 -1.46 -12.89 -22.99
CA PRO A 302 -0.52 -11.87 -23.45
C PRO A 302 -0.48 -11.71 -24.97
N ASN A 303 -0.53 -10.46 -25.46
CA ASN A 303 -0.41 -10.12 -26.88
C ASN A 303 0.34 -8.80 -27.08
N MET A 304 1.63 -8.88 -27.34
CA MET A 304 2.48 -7.70 -27.61
C MET A 304 2.19 -7.01 -28.96
N SER A 305 1.49 -7.69 -29.86
CA SER A 305 1.17 -7.14 -31.19
C SER A 305 -0.12 -6.34 -31.20
N LYS A 306 -0.78 -6.18 -30.06
CA LYS A 306 -2.06 -5.47 -29.96
C LYS A 306 -1.91 -3.99 -30.28
N THR A 307 -2.60 -3.54 -31.31
CA THR A 307 -2.59 -2.14 -31.75
C THR A 307 -3.22 -1.23 -30.68
N GLY A 308 -2.58 -0.10 -30.40
CA GLY A 308 -3.04 0.90 -29.43
C GLY A 308 -2.71 0.57 -27.97
N ALA A 309 -2.24 -0.64 -27.65
CA ALA A 309 -1.74 -0.97 -26.34
C ALA A 309 -0.38 -0.32 -26.09
N TYR A 310 -0.14 0.10 -24.83
CA TYR A 310 1.11 0.76 -24.45
C TYR A 310 1.70 0.29 -23.12
N THR A 311 1.01 -0.59 -22.39
CA THR A 311 1.44 -1.02 -21.05
C THR A 311 1.07 -2.48 -20.80
N TRP A 312 1.77 -3.12 -19.86
CA TRP A 312 1.36 -4.40 -19.29
C TRP A 312 0.39 -4.27 -18.11
N ALA A 313 0.19 -3.06 -17.58
CA ALA A 313 -0.78 -2.85 -16.50
C ALA A 313 -2.21 -3.00 -17.04
N LYS A 314 -3.01 -3.85 -16.37
CA LYS A 314 -4.46 -3.94 -16.59
C LYS A 314 -5.17 -2.73 -15.97
N SER A 315 -6.41 -2.48 -16.33
CA SER A 315 -7.18 -1.33 -15.84
C SER A 315 -8.35 -1.77 -14.96
N PRO A 316 -8.14 -2.04 -13.67
CA PRO A 316 -9.24 -2.30 -12.77
C PRO A 316 -10.13 -1.07 -12.63
N ARG A 317 -11.45 -1.33 -12.59
CA ARG A 317 -12.49 -0.34 -12.38
C ARG A 317 -13.48 -0.84 -11.34
N TYR A 318 -13.98 0.05 -10.50
CA TYR A 318 -15.09 -0.25 -9.62
C TYR A 318 -16.35 0.42 -10.14
N ALA A 319 -17.37 -0.37 -10.45
CA ALA A 319 -18.59 0.14 -11.09
C ALA A 319 -18.29 1.02 -12.33
N GLY A 320 -17.29 0.64 -13.13
CA GLY A 320 -16.89 1.34 -14.35
C GLY A 320 -15.99 2.56 -14.17
N VAL A 321 -15.67 2.98 -12.93
CA VAL A 321 -14.84 4.17 -12.69
C VAL A 321 -13.46 3.81 -12.14
N ALA A 322 -12.47 4.65 -12.46
CA ALA A 322 -11.13 4.56 -11.89
C ALA A 322 -11.15 5.00 -10.42
N CYS A 323 -10.58 4.19 -9.53
CA CYS A 323 -10.46 4.48 -8.12
C CYS A 323 -9.00 4.55 -7.70
N GLU A 324 -8.67 5.52 -6.87
CA GLU A 324 -7.39 5.58 -6.17
C GLU A 324 -7.39 4.57 -5.03
N SER A 325 -6.28 3.87 -4.86
CA SER A 325 -6.02 2.92 -3.80
C SER A 325 -4.75 3.30 -3.05
N GLY A 326 -4.71 3.09 -1.75
CA GLY A 326 -3.53 3.41 -0.93
C GLY A 326 -3.89 3.90 0.47
N PRO A 327 -2.89 4.36 1.25
CA PRO A 327 -3.10 4.90 2.58
C PRO A 327 -4.19 5.96 2.63
N LEU A 328 -4.15 6.93 1.72
CA LEU A 328 -5.15 8.00 1.66
C LEU A 328 -6.57 7.45 1.45
N ALA A 329 -6.73 6.50 0.53
CA ALA A 329 -8.03 5.90 0.21
C ALA A 329 -8.63 5.20 1.43
N ARG A 330 -7.87 4.33 2.12
CA ARG A 330 -8.38 3.61 3.28
C ARG A 330 -8.59 4.51 4.50
N ASP A 331 -7.75 5.55 4.67
CA ASP A 331 -7.92 6.54 5.73
C ASP A 331 -9.18 7.42 5.52
N TYR A 332 -9.53 7.73 4.26
CA TYR A 332 -10.80 8.38 3.94
C TYR A 332 -11.98 7.46 4.26
N VAL A 333 -11.92 6.20 3.83
CA VAL A 333 -12.97 5.20 4.10
C VAL A 333 -13.12 4.95 5.60
N ALA A 334 -12.01 4.93 6.37
CA ALA A 334 -12.01 4.78 7.81
C ALA A 334 -12.43 6.06 8.58
N GLY A 335 -12.53 7.20 7.90
CA GLY A 335 -12.79 8.50 8.54
C GLY A 335 -11.62 9.03 9.36
N ILE A 336 -10.43 8.41 9.29
CA ILE A 336 -9.21 8.85 10.01
C ILE A 336 -8.71 10.18 9.42
N TYR A 337 -8.59 10.26 8.11
CA TYR A 337 -8.07 11.44 7.43
C TYR A 337 -8.97 12.67 7.57
N PRO A 338 -10.31 12.58 7.44
CA PRO A 338 -11.22 13.68 7.77
C PRO A 338 -11.12 14.15 9.21
N LYS A 339 -10.96 13.24 10.20
CA LYS A 339 -10.76 13.61 11.61
C LYS A 339 -9.45 14.35 11.82
N LEU A 340 -8.36 13.91 11.20
CA LEU A 340 -7.07 14.61 11.24
C LEU A 340 -7.21 16.02 10.67
N GLY A 341 -7.90 16.16 9.55
CA GLY A 341 -8.18 17.45 8.93
C GLY A 341 -8.96 18.40 9.83
N GLN A 342 -10.00 17.92 10.46
CA GLN A 342 -10.80 18.68 11.42
C GLN A 342 -9.97 19.09 12.65
N ALA A 343 -9.14 18.17 13.17
CA ALA A 343 -8.26 18.45 14.30
C ALA A 343 -7.24 19.54 13.96
N ILE A 344 -6.57 19.42 12.82
CA ILE A 344 -5.61 20.43 12.33
C ILE A 344 -6.32 21.77 12.10
N HIS A 345 -7.48 21.79 11.47
CA HIS A 345 -8.26 23.00 11.24
C HIS A 345 -8.73 23.64 12.55
N GLY A 346 -9.17 22.85 13.53
CA GLY A 346 -9.55 23.33 14.86
C GLY A 346 -8.38 23.98 15.64
N ILE A 347 -7.17 23.46 15.45
CA ILE A 347 -5.97 24.01 16.09
C ILE A 347 -5.43 25.23 15.33
N ILE A 348 -5.62 25.27 14.01
CA ILE A 348 -5.06 26.30 13.11
C ILE A 348 -6.18 27.07 12.39
N SER A 349 -7.27 27.38 13.05
CA SER A 349 -8.31 28.24 12.47
C SER A 349 -7.80 29.60 11.98
N ALA A 350 -6.57 29.99 12.39
CA ALA A 350 -5.86 31.18 11.94
C ALA A 350 -4.96 30.98 10.71
N VAL A 351 -4.91 29.78 10.11
CA VAL A 351 -4.19 29.53 8.85
C VAL A 351 -5.22 29.30 7.75
N PRO A 352 -5.58 30.35 6.98
CA PRO A 352 -6.40 30.15 5.79
C PRO A 352 -5.60 29.27 4.82
N GLY A 353 -6.12 28.10 4.49
CA GLY A 353 -5.70 27.36 3.32
C GLY A 353 -4.78 26.17 3.51
N LEU A 354 -4.89 25.36 4.60
CA LEU A 354 -4.49 23.94 4.45
C LEU A 354 -5.66 23.21 3.77
N PRO A 355 -5.70 23.12 2.45
CA PRO A 355 -6.78 22.43 1.78
C PRO A 355 -6.47 20.94 1.87
N LEU A 356 -7.10 20.26 2.82
CA LEU A 356 -7.29 18.82 2.69
C LEU A 356 -8.14 18.65 1.44
N ASN A 357 -7.51 18.22 0.36
CA ASN A 357 -8.20 18.10 -0.91
C ASN A 357 -9.08 16.84 -0.90
N PRO A 358 -10.41 16.94 -1.01
CA PRO A 358 -11.28 15.77 -1.03
C PRO A 358 -11.00 14.82 -2.20
N LYS A 359 -10.23 15.25 -3.18
CA LYS A 359 -9.72 14.42 -4.28
C LYS A 359 -8.33 13.83 -4.00
N GLY A 360 -7.71 14.22 -2.89
CA GLY A 360 -6.33 13.88 -2.59
C GLY A 360 -5.32 14.77 -3.33
N SER A 361 -4.10 14.83 -2.81
CA SER A 361 -2.96 15.53 -3.37
C SER A 361 -1.66 14.81 -3.01
N VAL A 362 -0.53 15.32 -3.47
CA VAL A 362 0.79 14.84 -3.02
C VAL A 362 0.91 14.92 -1.50
N PHE A 363 0.54 16.07 -0.91
CA PHE A 363 0.57 16.25 0.54
C PHE A 363 -0.30 15.22 1.26
N ASP A 364 -1.55 15.06 0.83
CA ASP A 364 -2.51 14.17 1.48
C ASP A 364 -2.04 12.71 1.50
N ARG A 365 -1.48 12.21 0.38
CA ARG A 365 -0.94 10.85 0.28
C ARG A 365 0.25 10.63 1.21
N MET A 366 1.12 11.63 1.35
CA MET A 366 2.28 11.55 2.23
C MET A 366 1.88 11.61 3.70
N ALA A 367 0.95 12.52 4.06
CA ALA A 367 0.43 12.67 5.41
C ALA A 367 -0.28 11.39 5.89
N ALA A 368 -1.12 10.77 5.05
CA ALA A 368 -1.79 9.51 5.37
C ALA A 368 -0.78 8.40 5.74
N ARG A 369 0.30 8.23 4.97
CA ARG A 369 1.36 7.26 5.31
C ARG A 369 2.04 7.53 6.64
N ALA A 370 2.30 8.80 6.93
CA ALA A 370 2.92 9.18 8.20
C ALA A 370 2.00 8.85 9.38
N VAL A 371 0.69 9.07 9.23
CA VAL A 371 -0.32 8.73 10.23
C VAL A 371 -0.38 7.22 10.46
N GLU A 372 -0.46 6.41 9.39
CA GLU A 372 -0.48 4.95 9.51
C GLU A 372 0.78 4.38 10.17
N LEU A 373 1.94 4.91 9.83
CA LEU A 373 3.20 4.49 10.47
C LEU A 373 3.16 4.71 11.98
N VAL A 374 2.71 5.89 12.41
CA VAL A 374 2.56 6.20 13.84
C VAL A 374 1.45 5.37 14.49
N ALA A 375 0.34 5.12 13.78
CA ALA A 375 -0.75 4.26 14.26
C ALA A 375 -0.30 2.83 14.54
N LEU A 376 0.53 2.26 13.68
CA LEU A 376 1.04 0.89 13.82
C LEU A 376 2.00 0.75 15.01
N ILE A 377 2.95 1.67 15.11
CA ILE A 377 4.08 1.56 16.05
C ILE A 377 3.78 2.26 17.39
N GLY A 378 2.93 3.28 17.38
CA GLY A 378 2.70 4.17 18.53
C GLY A 378 3.82 5.18 18.73
N SER A 379 3.69 5.98 19.79
CA SER A 379 4.68 7.00 20.15
C SER A 379 4.75 7.22 21.68
N ASN A 380 5.94 7.47 22.18
CA ASN A 380 6.19 7.98 23.52
C ASN A 380 6.52 9.48 23.52
N ASN A 381 6.52 10.11 22.34
CA ASN A 381 6.84 11.53 22.22
C ASN A 381 5.67 12.39 22.72
N THR A 382 5.84 12.95 23.93
CA THR A 382 4.90 13.88 24.58
C THR A 382 5.31 15.34 24.41
N ALA A 383 6.42 15.61 23.73
CA ALA A 383 6.87 16.99 23.48
C ALA A 383 5.93 17.66 22.46
N PRO A 384 5.42 18.88 22.72
CA PRO A 384 4.53 19.61 21.82
C PRO A 384 5.33 20.27 20.68
N ASN A 385 5.99 19.45 19.86
CA ASN A 385 6.98 19.87 18.86
C ASN A 385 6.45 19.79 17.41
N LEU A 386 5.18 19.48 17.20
CA LEU A 386 4.60 19.46 15.87
C LEU A 386 4.28 20.87 15.38
N GLN A 387 4.48 21.08 14.08
CA GLN A 387 4.25 22.35 13.39
C GLN A 387 3.38 22.13 12.16
N VAL A 388 2.73 23.18 11.70
CA VAL A 388 2.11 23.26 10.37
C VAL A 388 2.42 24.63 9.76
N LEU A 389 2.91 24.63 8.51
CA LEU A 389 3.37 25.83 7.82
C LEU A 389 4.37 26.65 8.67
N GLY A 390 5.25 25.97 9.38
CA GLY A 390 6.24 26.58 10.27
C GLY A 390 5.67 27.16 11.59
N LYS A 391 4.36 27.02 11.85
CA LYS A 391 3.74 27.50 13.08
C LYS A 391 3.58 26.36 14.08
N PRO A 392 3.98 26.52 15.35
CA PRO A 392 3.78 25.51 16.38
C PRO A 392 2.29 25.15 16.58
N LEU A 393 1.98 23.86 16.66
CA LEU A 393 0.66 23.35 17.00
C LEU A 393 0.43 23.21 18.50
N ASN A 394 1.49 23.22 19.28
CA ASN A 394 1.49 22.91 20.72
C ASN A 394 0.90 21.56 21.08
N ILE A 395 1.01 20.58 20.17
CA ILE A 395 0.63 19.18 20.38
C ILE A 395 1.79 18.24 20.09
N SER A 396 1.73 17.07 20.68
CA SER A 396 2.70 15.98 20.51
C SER A 396 2.15 14.88 19.59
N LEU A 397 2.98 13.91 19.21
CA LEU A 397 2.53 12.71 18.50
C LEU A 397 1.53 11.89 19.33
N VAL A 398 1.72 11.84 20.66
CA VAL A 398 0.77 11.17 21.56
C VAL A 398 -0.61 11.85 21.52
N ASP A 399 -0.64 13.18 21.41
CA ASP A 399 -1.90 13.89 21.29
C ASP A 399 -2.60 13.65 19.96
N VAL A 400 -1.84 13.52 18.86
CA VAL A 400 -2.39 13.10 17.55
C VAL A 400 -3.04 11.73 17.63
N LEU A 401 -2.36 10.75 18.22
CA LEU A 401 -2.94 9.40 18.41
C LEU A 401 -4.25 9.44 19.20
N LYS A 402 -4.31 10.21 20.29
CA LYS A 402 -5.53 10.39 21.08
C LYS A 402 -6.64 11.04 20.27
N LEU A 403 -6.36 12.10 19.53
CA LEU A 403 -7.32 12.80 18.67
C LEU A 403 -7.95 11.87 17.62
N LEU A 404 -7.15 10.95 17.08
CA LEU A 404 -7.59 9.98 16.10
C LEU A 404 -8.29 8.75 16.72
N GLY A 405 -8.27 8.63 18.06
CA GLY A 405 -8.81 7.46 18.77
C GLY A 405 -7.95 6.21 18.61
N LEU A 406 -6.65 6.39 18.37
CA LEU A 406 -5.68 5.32 18.18
C LEU A 406 -4.91 5.02 19.49
N PRO A 407 -4.47 3.76 19.71
CA PRO A 407 -3.75 3.41 20.93
C PRO A 407 -2.38 4.10 20.97
N GLN A 408 -2.04 4.71 22.09
CA GLN A 408 -0.75 5.39 22.29
C GLN A 408 0.44 4.47 21.99
N ASN A 409 0.39 3.22 22.44
CA ASN A 409 1.46 2.23 22.21
C ASN A 409 1.38 1.57 20.82
N GLY A 410 0.47 2.03 19.95
CA GLY A 410 0.27 1.51 18.61
C GLY A 410 -0.50 0.18 18.55
N LEU A 411 -0.94 -0.14 17.35
CA LEU A 411 -1.69 -1.36 17.06
C LEU A 411 -0.84 -2.63 17.29
N MET A 412 0.46 -2.57 17.00
CA MET A 412 1.37 -3.71 17.17
C MET A 412 1.43 -4.18 18.64
N ASP A 413 1.59 -3.27 19.60
CA ASP A 413 1.59 -3.62 21.02
C ASP A 413 0.21 -4.11 21.49
N THR A 414 -0.87 -3.57 20.94
CA THR A 414 -2.24 -4.03 21.21
C THR A 414 -2.40 -5.49 20.79
N TRP A 415 -1.98 -5.87 19.59
CA TRP A 415 -2.04 -7.25 19.11
C TRP A 415 -1.15 -8.20 19.91
N LEU A 416 0.08 -7.78 20.21
CA LEU A 416 1.02 -8.55 21.05
C LEU A 416 0.50 -8.74 22.49
N GLY A 417 -0.21 -7.73 23.02
CA GLY A 417 -0.83 -7.81 24.35
C GLY A 417 -2.06 -8.73 24.38
N ALA A 418 -2.74 -8.91 23.24
CA ALA A 418 -3.92 -9.76 23.12
C ALA A 418 -3.60 -11.24 22.82
N MET A 419 -2.33 -11.59 22.56
CA MET A 419 -1.87 -12.96 22.34
C MET A 419 -2.06 -13.82 23.57
N GLN A 420 -2.52 -15.05 23.36
CA GLN A 420 -2.68 -16.05 24.41
C GLN A 420 -1.57 -17.11 24.28
N VAL A 421 -0.65 -17.13 25.24
CA VAL A 421 0.47 -18.07 25.27
C VAL A 421 -0.06 -19.51 25.26
N GLY A 422 0.49 -20.34 24.37
CA GLY A 422 0.17 -21.75 24.25
C GLY A 422 -1.19 -22.08 23.61
N ALA A 423 -2.08 -21.09 23.39
CA ALA A 423 -3.36 -21.33 22.75
C ALA A 423 -3.19 -21.63 21.23
N PRO A 424 -4.17 -22.32 20.61
CA PRO A 424 -4.11 -22.66 19.20
C PRO A 424 -3.93 -21.44 18.29
N ALA A 425 -3.19 -21.63 17.20
CA ALA A 425 -3.01 -20.67 16.13
C ALA A 425 -3.29 -21.27 14.75
N TYR A 426 -3.87 -22.46 14.69
CA TYR A 426 -4.15 -23.19 13.46
C TYR A 426 -5.43 -24.02 13.57
N THR A 427 -6.26 -24.02 12.53
CA THR A 427 -7.42 -24.88 12.31
C THR A 427 -7.12 -25.80 11.13
N PRO A 428 -7.15 -27.13 11.30
CA PRO A 428 -7.00 -28.08 10.20
C PRO A 428 -8.09 -27.89 9.13
N TYR A 429 -7.72 -28.03 7.86
CA TYR A 429 -8.65 -27.96 6.75
C TYR A 429 -8.24 -28.97 5.66
N GLN A 430 -9.12 -29.18 4.71
CA GLN A 430 -8.87 -29.96 3.48
C GLN A 430 -9.10 -29.08 2.26
N ASN A 431 -8.27 -29.23 1.24
CA ASN A 431 -8.50 -28.58 -0.05
C ASN A 431 -9.85 -29.02 -0.61
N PRO A 432 -10.70 -28.08 -1.02
CA PRO A 432 -11.95 -28.42 -1.67
C PRO A 432 -11.69 -29.09 -3.04
N GLN A 433 -12.59 -30.00 -3.45
CA GLN A 433 -12.54 -30.61 -4.77
C GLN A 433 -12.78 -29.58 -5.87
N ASN A 434 -13.87 -28.83 -5.71
CA ASN A 434 -14.24 -27.74 -6.62
C ASN A 434 -14.77 -26.58 -5.78
N ALA A 435 -14.18 -25.40 -5.91
CA ALA A 435 -14.61 -24.20 -5.21
C ALA A 435 -14.00 -22.96 -5.84
N GLU A 436 -14.57 -21.82 -5.51
CA GLU A 436 -13.98 -20.51 -5.78
C GLU A 436 -13.82 -19.74 -4.47
N GLY A 437 -12.82 -18.88 -4.42
CA GLY A 437 -12.58 -18.05 -3.25
C GLY A 437 -11.91 -16.74 -3.59
N ILE A 438 -12.17 -15.74 -2.76
CA ILE A 438 -11.59 -14.42 -2.87
C ILE A 438 -10.78 -14.08 -1.62
N GLY A 439 -9.65 -13.43 -1.82
CA GLY A 439 -8.89 -12.76 -0.78
C GLY A 439 -9.02 -11.25 -0.95
N LEU A 440 -9.50 -10.58 0.09
CA LEU A 440 -9.61 -9.12 0.16
C LEU A 440 -8.67 -8.61 1.24
N TRP A 441 -7.77 -7.72 0.87
CA TRP A 441 -6.77 -7.19 1.79
C TRP A 441 -6.29 -5.80 1.37
N GLU A 442 -5.68 -5.07 2.29
CA GLU A 442 -4.90 -3.87 2.01
C GLU A 442 -3.42 -4.19 2.21
N ALA A 443 -2.59 -3.94 1.21
CA ALA A 443 -1.14 -3.89 1.34
C ALA A 443 -0.70 -2.46 1.75
N PRO A 444 0.58 -2.20 2.10
CA PRO A 444 1.05 -0.85 2.40
C PRO A 444 0.65 0.18 1.33
N ARG A 445 0.62 -0.26 0.07
CA ARG A 445 0.33 0.54 -1.13
C ARG A 445 -1.14 0.58 -1.54
N GLY A 446 -2.01 -0.18 -0.86
CA GLY A 446 -3.47 -0.14 -1.07
C GLY A 446 -4.12 -1.50 -1.31
N SER A 447 -5.27 -1.48 -1.96
CA SER A 447 -6.20 -2.59 -2.13
C SER A 447 -5.63 -3.72 -2.97
N LEU A 448 -5.56 -4.89 -2.38
CA LEU A 448 -5.04 -6.13 -2.98
C LEU A 448 -6.15 -7.17 -3.07
N PHE A 449 -6.47 -7.58 -4.29
CA PHE A 449 -7.45 -8.60 -4.59
C PHE A 449 -6.78 -9.85 -5.14
N HIS A 450 -7.19 -11.02 -4.63
CA HIS A 450 -6.88 -12.33 -5.20
C HIS A 450 -8.16 -13.12 -5.39
N TRP A 451 -8.30 -13.78 -6.51
CA TRP A 451 -9.35 -14.77 -6.76
C TRP A 451 -8.73 -16.08 -7.23
N ILE A 452 -9.26 -17.18 -6.75
CA ILE A 452 -8.84 -18.52 -7.11
C ILE A 452 -10.04 -19.36 -7.49
N ARG A 453 -9.93 -20.15 -8.55
CA ARG A 453 -10.82 -21.24 -8.87
C ARG A 453 -10.07 -22.56 -8.72
N ILE A 454 -10.67 -23.47 -7.96
CA ILE A 454 -10.14 -24.80 -7.69
C ILE A 454 -11.02 -25.81 -8.39
N LYS A 455 -10.41 -26.71 -9.19
CA LYS A 455 -11.06 -27.89 -9.78
C LYS A 455 -10.19 -29.11 -9.55
N SER A 456 -10.81 -30.21 -9.14
CA SER A 456 -10.10 -31.46 -8.84
C SER A 456 -8.90 -31.26 -7.89
N GLN A 457 -9.09 -30.41 -6.86
CA GLN A 457 -8.08 -30.02 -5.87
C GLN A 457 -6.85 -29.29 -6.43
N LYS A 458 -6.92 -28.77 -7.65
CA LYS A 458 -5.87 -28.00 -8.29
C LYS A 458 -6.35 -26.59 -8.63
N THR A 459 -5.45 -25.65 -8.67
CA THR A 459 -5.70 -24.32 -9.17
C THR A 459 -6.06 -24.38 -10.66
N ASP A 460 -7.31 -24.11 -11.00
CA ASP A 460 -7.82 -24.07 -12.37
C ASP A 460 -7.62 -22.68 -12.99
N ASP A 461 -7.86 -21.63 -12.20
CA ASP A 461 -7.66 -20.27 -12.63
C ASP A 461 -7.27 -19.36 -11.46
N TYR A 462 -6.64 -18.24 -11.74
CA TYR A 462 -6.16 -17.29 -10.73
C TYR A 462 -6.12 -15.86 -11.26
N GLN A 463 -6.60 -14.90 -10.46
CA GLN A 463 -6.55 -13.46 -10.78
C GLN A 463 -5.95 -12.67 -9.63
N VAL A 464 -5.12 -11.68 -9.97
CA VAL A 464 -4.51 -10.74 -9.00
C VAL A 464 -4.73 -9.30 -9.46
N ILE A 465 -5.32 -8.48 -8.61
CA ILE A 465 -5.28 -7.03 -8.76
C ILE A 465 -4.44 -6.46 -7.62
N ALA A 466 -3.25 -6.00 -7.95
CA ALA A 466 -2.36 -5.38 -6.98
C ALA A 466 -2.71 -3.90 -6.76
N PRO A 467 -2.31 -3.31 -5.61
CA PRO A 467 -2.58 -1.90 -5.31
C PRO A 467 -2.14 -0.94 -6.40
N THR A 468 -0.93 -1.13 -6.90
CA THR A 468 -0.35 -0.27 -7.93
C THR A 468 -1.08 -0.42 -9.27
N THR A 469 -1.70 -1.58 -9.55
CA THR A 469 -2.52 -1.76 -10.76
C THR A 469 -3.69 -0.77 -10.81
N TRP A 470 -4.35 -0.50 -9.68
CA TRP A 470 -5.37 0.53 -9.59
C TRP A 470 -4.84 1.90 -10.01
N ASN A 471 -3.68 2.27 -9.48
CA ASN A 471 -3.14 3.62 -9.58
C ASN A 471 -2.47 3.92 -10.92
N VAL A 472 -1.72 2.96 -11.51
CA VAL A 472 -0.98 3.16 -12.78
C VAL A 472 -1.75 2.70 -14.02
N SER A 473 -2.99 2.26 -13.85
CA SER A 473 -3.81 1.77 -14.96
C SER A 473 -3.98 2.84 -16.04
N PRO A 474 -4.07 2.46 -17.32
CA PRO A 474 -4.47 3.36 -18.38
C PRO A 474 -5.71 4.19 -18.02
N ASN A 475 -5.65 5.50 -18.22
CA ASN A 475 -6.67 6.47 -17.78
C ASN A 475 -7.04 6.34 -16.30
N GLY A 476 -6.06 5.95 -15.48
CA GLY A 476 -6.22 5.75 -14.04
C GLY A 476 -5.82 6.96 -13.20
N PRO A 477 -5.81 6.77 -11.86
CA PRO A 477 -5.56 7.86 -10.92
C PRO A 477 -4.25 8.61 -11.15
N LEU A 478 -3.14 7.92 -11.44
CA LEU A 478 -1.84 8.57 -11.61
C LEU A 478 -1.75 9.37 -12.91
N GLU A 479 -2.24 8.82 -14.03
CA GLU A 479 -2.25 9.55 -15.30
C GLU A 479 -3.09 10.82 -15.17
N GLY A 480 -4.27 10.72 -14.52
CA GLY A 480 -5.12 11.88 -14.25
C GLY A 480 -4.46 12.89 -13.30
N ALA A 481 -3.78 12.42 -12.25
CA ALA A 481 -3.10 13.29 -11.28
C ALA A 481 -1.90 14.06 -11.87
N LEU A 482 -1.30 13.55 -12.93
CA LEU A 482 -0.20 14.23 -13.63
C LEU A 482 -0.68 15.38 -14.52
N VAL A 483 -1.91 15.33 -15.04
CA VAL A 483 -2.45 16.39 -15.88
C VAL A 483 -2.55 17.71 -15.11
N GLY A 484 -2.10 18.79 -15.72
CA GLY A 484 -2.03 20.11 -15.11
C GLY A 484 -0.79 20.35 -14.25
N THR A 485 0.04 19.32 -13.99
CA THR A 485 1.31 19.47 -13.26
C THR A 485 2.27 20.36 -14.06
N PRO A 486 2.90 21.38 -13.43
CA PRO A 486 3.85 22.24 -14.10
C PRO A 486 5.15 21.48 -14.43
N VAL A 487 5.72 21.80 -15.57
CA VAL A 487 7.05 21.36 -16.00
C VAL A 487 7.95 22.59 -16.04
N GLY A 488 8.96 22.62 -15.17
CA GLY A 488 9.94 23.70 -15.16
C GLY A 488 10.92 23.57 -16.34
N GLN A 489 11.72 24.59 -16.53
CA GLN A 489 12.85 24.58 -17.44
C GLN A 489 14.14 24.86 -16.67
N THR A 490 15.14 24.00 -16.84
CA THR A 490 16.48 24.21 -16.32
C THR A 490 17.44 24.24 -17.52
N GLY A 491 17.72 25.43 -18.03
CA GLY A 491 18.41 25.59 -19.32
C GLY A 491 17.56 25.07 -20.47
N THR A 492 18.07 24.10 -21.23
CA THR A 492 17.36 23.44 -22.34
C THR A 492 16.64 22.14 -21.93
N THR A 493 16.72 21.76 -20.65
CA THR A 493 16.18 20.51 -20.15
C THR A 493 14.88 20.73 -19.38
N ALA A 494 13.87 19.91 -19.66
CA ALA A 494 12.61 19.92 -18.91
C ALA A 494 12.84 19.50 -17.45
N ASP A 495 12.35 20.32 -16.50
CA ASP A 495 12.40 20.00 -15.08
C ASP A 495 11.12 19.24 -14.67
N LEU A 496 11.25 17.93 -14.52
CA LEU A 496 10.16 17.02 -14.14
C LEU A 496 10.05 16.79 -12.63
N ARG A 497 10.71 17.59 -11.78
CA ARG A 497 10.60 17.41 -10.32
C ARG A 497 9.16 17.42 -9.81
N PRO A 498 8.26 18.34 -10.22
CA PRO A 498 6.87 18.30 -9.78
C PRO A 498 6.14 17.02 -10.21
N ALA A 499 6.37 16.53 -11.44
CA ALA A 499 5.83 15.26 -11.89
C ALA A 499 6.39 14.07 -11.07
N SER A 500 7.67 14.12 -10.70
CA SER A 500 8.30 13.15 -9.81
C SER A 500 7.65 13.11 -8.43
N TYR A 501 7.27 14.25 -7.87
CA TYR A 501 6.54 14.33 -6.60
C TYR A 501 5.18 13.62 -6.70
N VAL A 502 4.44 13.91 -7.77
CA VAL A 502 3.15 13.25 -8.03
C VAL A 502 3.34 11.74 -8.13
N VAL A 503 4.22 11.25 -8.97
CA VAL A 503 4.48 9.81 -9.18
C VAL A 503 4.82 9.12 -7.86
N ARG A 504 5.78 9.66 -7.10
CA ARG A 504 6.25 9.01 -5.87
C ARG A 504 5.25 9.10 -4.73
N SER A 505 4.34 10.10 -4.73
CA SER A 505 3.30 10.17 -3.71
C SER A 505 2.37 8.96 -3.71
N PHE A 506 2.21 8.27 -4.85
CA PHE A 506 1.41 7.05 -4.97
C PHE A 506 2.13 5.79 -4.43
N ASP A 507 3.45 5.87 -4.19
CA ASP A 507 4.25 4.72 -3.72
C ASP A 507 4.13 3.50 -4.65
N LEU A 508 4.67 3.59 -5.84
CA LEU A 508 4.46 2.60 -6.88
C LEU A 508 5.27 1.32 -6.65
N CYS A 509 4.63 0.19 -6.92
CA CYS A 509 5.23 -1.13 -6.97
C CYS A 509 4.91 -1.79 -8.33
N LEU A 510 5.74 -1.52 -9.33
CA LEU A 510 5.48 -2.01 -10.69
C LEU A 510 5.64 -3.52 -10.82
N ALA A 511 6.50 -4.15 -10.03
CA ALA A 511 6.60 -5.61 -9.98
C ALA A 511 5.28 -6.27 -9.54
N CYS A 512 4.47 -5.57 -8.72
CA CYS A 512 3.13 -6.04 -8.36
C CYS A 512 2.10 -5.89 -9.48
N THR A 513 2.31 -4.91 -10.37
CA THR A 513 1.36 -4.54 -11.43
C THR A 513 1.53 -5.39 -12.67
N VAL A 514 2.73 -5.92 -12.87
CA VAL A 514 3.18 -6.54 -14.11
C VAL A 514 3.70 -7.94 -13.82
N HIS A 515 3.07 -8.94 -14.35
CA HIS A 515 3.21 -10.32 -13.89
C HIS A 515 3.84 -11.33 -14.86
N ALA A 516 4.77 -10.95 -15.79
CA ALA A 516 5.61 -11.94 -16.49
C ALA A 516 6.84 -11.43 -17.25
N VAL A 517 7.74 -12.34 -17.62
CA VAL A 517 8.94 -12.12 -18.44
C VAL A 517 8.74 -12.77 -19.81
N ASP A 518 9.09 -12.06 -20.91
CA ASP A 518 9.22 -12.68 -22.23
C ASP A 518 10.42 -13.65 -22.23
N ALA A 519 10.18 -14.90 -22.64
CA ALA A 519 11.21 -15.93 -22.76
C ALA A 519 12.21 -15.68 -23.92
N ARG A 520 12.13 -14.58 -24.64
CA ARG A 520 12.94 -14.31 -25.83
C ARG A 520 14.02 -13.24 -25.69
N GLY A 521 14.28 -12.71 -24.48
CA GLY A 521 15.53 -11.98 -24.18
C GLY A 521 15.91 -10.83 -25.12
N ASN A 522 14.96 -10.06 -25.64
CA ASN A 522 15.28 -8.89 -26.46
C ASN A 522 15.43 -7.64 -25.59
N ASP A 523 16.55 -7.55 -24.90
CA ASP A 523 16.95 -6.34 -24.18
C ASP A 523 17.49 -5.29 -25.14
N ARG A 524 16.72 -4.25 -25.40
CA ARG A 524 17.26 -2.99 -25.90
C ARG A 524 17.46 -2.05 -24.72
N TYR A 525 18.63 -2.09 -24.12
CA TYR A 525 19.06 -1.10 -23.14
C TYR A 525 19.36 0.22 -23.85
N VAL A 526 18.61 1.26 -23.54
CA VAL A 526 19.05 2.64 -23.79
C VAL A 526 19.74 3.11 -22.51
N ARG A 527 21.07 3.23 -22.53
CA ARG A 527 21.82 3.87 -21.45
C ARG A 527 21.41 5.34 -21.40
N VAL A 528 20.76 5.75 -20.32
CA VAL A 528 20.64 7.15 -19.96
C VAL A 528 21.95 7.52 -19.26
N GLY A 529 22.72 8.42 -19.87
CA GLY A 529 23.90 8.99 -19.22
C GLY A 529 23.52 9.70 -17.92
N LEU A 530 24.35 9.54 -16.89
CA LEU A 530 24.29 10.21 -15.60
C LEU A 530 24.51 11.72 -15.78
#